data_06f218bdfbc7c9d338bf74ca91b2bfc0
#
_entry.id   06f218bdfbc7c9d338bf74ca91b2bfc0
#
_cell.length_a   1.000
_cell.length_b   1.000
_cell.length_c   1.000
_cell.angle_alpha   90.00
_cell.angle_beta   90.00
_cell.angle_gamma   90.00
#
_symmetry.space_group_name_H-M   'P 1'
#
loop_
_entity.id
_entity.type
_entity.pdbx_description
1 polymer ?
#
loop_
_entity_poly.entity_id
_entity_poly.type
_entity_poly.pdbx_seq_one_letter_code
_entity_poly.pdbx_strand_id
1 'polypeptide(L)'
;YAQCAARLAARQVAHDLATDGLAAQLPERPSLPTRGGVLRGDEPDRLLQLASRLADLFDQYQIYRPDWLLDWAAGEDVCRQPAGAQPLQAEQAWQAELWRRVLATLTPSERAATRPALHQRVLAHLRSGQPPAQPVARRVSVFGMSHMPVQLLELLAALADHSQILLAVPNPCRYHWGEIMDGREWLRSQRRRQKDKDQPLADVGLAQMHLHAPTLLAGWGRQGRDFVRMLDAFDDAQAACERMQLPTLDFFDDAPITSGTPMLAQLQRRIRDLVPSTAEHPAQPLPEPDGSVLFRVAHSPVRELEVLHDQLLDWFAQPPGGKALSPRDVVVMVPDIERMAPAIEAVFGQYPRGDARHIPYAIADLGAQATSPLIHAVQWLLALPQERVHMSDLVALLEVPALARRFGVHEGGLPVLTRWMAGSGI
;
A
#
# COMPACT_ATOMS: atom_id res chain seq x y z
N TYR A 1 12.31 -17.78 9.60
CA TYR A 1 13.74 -18.18 9.67
C TYR A 1 14.60 -17.25 8.79
N ALA A 2 14.26 -17.02 7.51
CA ALA A 2 15.00 -16.13 6.61
C ALA A 2 15.05 -14.67 7.08
N GLN A 3 13.97 -14.15 7.65
CA GLN A 3 13.93 -12.79 8.23
C GLN A 3 14.80 -12.65 9.48
N CYS A 4 14.88 -13.68 10.34
CA CYS A 4 15.78 -13.67 11.48
C CYS A 4 17.26 -13.73 11.06
N ALA A 5 17.60 -14.55 10.07
CA ALA A 5 18.95 -14.61 9.52
C ALA A 5 19.38 -13.32 8.83
N ALA A 6 18.49 -12.69 8.06
CA ALA A 6 18.72 -11.37 7.45
C ALA A 6 18.90 -10.26 8.49
N ARG A 7 18.13 -10.28 9.58
CA ARG A 7 18.27 -9.32 10.70
C ARG A 7 19.56 -9.52 11.50
N LEU A 8 19.99 -10.76 11.72
CA LEU A 8 21.25 -11.09 12.37
C LEU A 8 22.45 -10.73 11.49
N ALA A 9 22.39 -11.01 10.18
CA ALA A 9 23.41 -10.63 9.22
C ALA A 9 23.51 -9.10 9.08
N ALA A 10 22.39 -8.39 9.04
CA ALA A 10 22.37 -6.94 9.02
C ALA A 10 22.98 -6.33 10.30
N ARG A 11 22.82 -6.98 11.45
CA ARG A 11 23.44 -6.58 12.72
C ARG A 11 24.96 -6.76 12.70
N GLN A 12 25.45 -7.87 12.16
CA GLN A 12 26.89 -8.13 12.02
C GLN A 12 27.52 -7.14 11.04
N VAL A 13 26.88 -6.92 9.89
CA VAL A 13 27.34 -5.97 8.86
C VAL A 13 27.28 -4.52 9.35
N ALA A 14 26.27 -4.14 10.14
CA ALA A 14 26.21 -2.82 10.76
C ALA A 14 27.37 -2.61 11.76
N HIS A 15 27.76 -3.66 12.49
CA HIS A 15 28.91 -3.64 13.38
C HIS A 15 30.24 -3.51 12.59
N ASP A 16 30.38 -4.28 11.50
CA ASP A 16 31.56 -4.24 10.62
C ASP A 16 31.67 -2.90 9.86
N LEU A 17 30.54 -2.32 9.44
CA LEU A 17 30.47 -0.97 8.85
C LEU A 17 30.93 0.13 9.85
N ALA A 18 30.62 -0.04 11.11
CA ALA A 18 31.06 0.90 12.15
C ALA A 18 32.54 0.77 12.48
N THR A 19 33.12 -0.42 12.35
CA THR A 19 34.54 -0.70 12.67
C THR A 19 35.47 -0.46 11.48
N ASP A 20 35.05 -0.65 10.23
CA ASP A 20 35.90 -0.59 9.03
C ASP A 20 36.04 0.80 8.39
N GLY A 21 35.52 1.87 9.03
CA GLY A 21 35.63 3.23 8.50
C GLY A 21 34.77 3.50 7.25
N LEU A 22 33.92 2.58 6.82
CA LEU A 22 32.96 2.78 5.71
C LEU A 22 31.92 3.86 6.04
N ALA A 23 31.68 4.12 7.33
CA ALA A 23 30.86 5.25 7.80
C ALA A 23 31.42 6.61 7.34
N ALA A 24 32.71 6.69 7.00
CA ALA A 24 33.36 7.88 6.45
C ALA A 24 33.12 8.06 4.92
N GLN A 25 32.65 7.02 4.23
CA GLN A 25 32.35 7.05 2.78
C GLN A 25 30.88 7.22 2.47
N LEU A 26 29.99 7.23 3.47
CA LEU A 26 28.60 7.59 3.28
C LEU A 26 28.52 9.10 2.98
N PRO A 27 27.93 9.51 1.84
CA PRO A 27 27.83 10.92 1.50
C PRO A 27 27.10 11.67 2.61
N GLU A 28 27.63 12.83 2.98
CA GLU A 28 26.98 13.73 3.90
C GLU A 28 25.60 14.14 3.34
N ARG A 29 24.58 13.53 3.90
CA ARG A 29 23.14 13.90 3.91
C ARG A 29 22.34 13.91 2.60
N PRO A 30 21.19 13.20 2.60
CA PRO A 30 19.91 13.84 2.43
C PRO A 30 19.31 14.20 3.80
N SER A 31 18.87 15.44 3.91
CA SER A 31 18.29 16.03 5.11
C SER A 31 17.00 15.35 5.55
N LEU A 32 17.12 14.39 6.46
CA LEU A 32 16.03 14.05 7.38
C LEU A 32 16.14 15.02 8.57
N PRO A 33 15.04 15.58 9.08
CA PRO A 33 15.07 16.47 10.24
C PRO A 33 15.33 15.65 11.51
N THR A 34 16.57 15.31 11.75
CA THR A 34 17.04 14.82 13.04
C THR A 34 17.94 15.88 13.65
N ARG A 35 17.54 16.38 14.79
CA ARG A 35 18.37 17.23 15.65
C ARG A 35 19.77 16.63 15.76
N GLY A 36 20.74 17.36 15.26
CA GLY A 36 22.18 17.25 15.32
C GLY A 36 22.78 16.04 16.02
N GLY A 37 23.47 15.20 15.25
CA GLY A 37 24.37 14.17 15.76
C GLY A 37 24.88 13.28 14.62
N VAL A 38 26.16 13.39 14.34
CA VAL A 38 26.92 12.35 13.62
C VAL A 38 26.69 11.02 14.36
N LEU A 39 26.32 9.95 13.65
CA LEU A 39 26.23 8.60 14.21
C LEU A 39 27.62 8.23 14.76
N ARG A 40 27.80 8.36 16.05
CA ARG A 40 28.95 7.75 16.73
C ARG A 40 28.64 6.26 16.87
N GLY A 41 29.58 5.40 16.49
CA GLY A 41 29.43 3.96 16.52
C GLY A 41 29.14 3.33 17.91
N ASP A 42 28.98 4.15 18.93
CA ASP A 42 28.79 3.77 20.33
C ASP A 42 27.31 3.68 20.76
N GLU A 43 26.34 3.92 19.84
CA GLU A 43 24.92 3.84 20.18
C GLU A 43 24.29 2.57 19.54
N PRO A 44 24.22 1.44 20.26
CA PRO A 44 23.75 0.17 19.74
C PRO A 44 22.29 0.26 19.23
N ASP A 45 21.46 1.12 19.81
CA ASP A 45 20.07 1.30 19.44
C ASP A 45 19.93 1.95 18.06
N ARG A 46 20.77 2.93 17.75
CA ARG A 46 20.79 3.58 16.42
C ARG A 46 21.28 2.64 15.34
N LEU A 47 22.29 1.83 15.64
CA LEU A 47 22.78 0.79 14.74
C LEU A 47 21.69 -0.27 14.48
N LEU A 48 20.97 -0.68 15.51
CA LEU A 48 19.86 -1.63 15.35
C LEU A 48 18.72 -1.04 14.51
N GLN A 49 18.37 0.24 14.73
CA GLN A 49 17.37 0.94 13.94
C GLN A 49 17.79 1.06 12.47
N LEU A 50 19.05 1.43 12.21
CA LEU A 50 19.59 1.49 10.85
C LEU A 50 19.59 0.10 10.19
N ALA A 51 20.07 -0.92 10.88
CA ALA A 51 20.07 -2.29 10.39
C ALA A 51 18.65 -2.80 10.07
N SER A 52 17.68 -2.48 10.91
CA SER A 52 16.28 -2.82 10.66
C SER A 52 15.75 -2.14 9.41
N ARG A 53 16.01 -0.83 9.25
CA ARG A 53 15.61 -0.07 8.05
C ARG A 53 16.24 -0.59 6.77
N LEU A 54 17.53 -0.95 6.82
CA LEU A 54 18.22 -1.54 5.69
C LEU A 54 17.69 -2.94 5.36
N ALA A 55 17.39 -3.75 6.37
CA ALA A 55 16.78 -5.06 6.18
C ALA A 55 15.40 -4.95 5.51
N ASP A 56 14.56 -4.00 5.95
CA ASP A 56 13.26 -3.73 5.34
C ASP A 56 13.40 -3.24 3.88
N LEU A 57 14.40 -2.40 3.59
CA LEU A 57 14.69 -1.94 2.23
C LEU A 57 15.12 -3.10 1.31
N PHE A 58 16.04 -3.95 1.76
CA PHE A 58 16.47 -5.11 0.98
C PHE A 58 15.37 -6.17 0.84
N ASP A 59 14.46 -6.30 1.82
CA ASP A 59 13.28 -7.17 1.67
C ASP A 59 12.36 -6.64 0.56
N GLN A 60 12.15 -5.32 0.50
CA GLN A 60 11.42 -4.71 -0.62
C GLN A 60 12.13 -4.95 -1.96
N TYR A 61 13.45 -4.83 -2.03
CA TYR A 61 14.20 -5.14 -3.25
C TYR A 61 14.05 -6.61 -3.66
N GLN A 62 14.06 -7.54 -2.72
CA GLN A 62 13.82 -8.95 -3.01
C GLN A 62 12.43 -9.21 -3.61
N ILE A 63 11.43 -8.37 -3.28
CA ILE A 63 10.06 -8.50 -3.79
C ILE A 63 9.88 -7.79 -5.13
N TYR A 64 10.37 -6.55 -5.23
CA TYR A 64 10.04 -5.67 -6.35
C TYR A 64 11.17 -5.52 -7.38
N ARG A 65 12.42 -5.71 -6.98
CA ARG A 65 13.62 -5.50 -7.81
C ARG A 65 14.67 -6.61 -7.61
N PRO A 66 14.27 -7.88 -7.74
CA PRO A 66 15.21 -9.01 -7.65
C PRO A 66 16.28 -8.95 -8.73
N ASP A 67 15.97 -8.34 -9.87
CA ASP A 67 16.88 -8.10 -10.97
C ASP A 67 18.12 -7.31 -10.51
N TRP A 68 17.95 -6.26 -9.73
CA TRP A 68 19.07 -5.50 -9.16
C TRP A 68 19.94 -6.35 -8.24
N LEU A 69 19.30 -7.09 -7.34
CA LEU A 69 20.02 -7.92 -6.37
C LEU A 69 20.83 -9.05 -7.02
N LEU A 70 20.33 -9.60 -8.13
CA LEU A 70 21.04 -10.61 -8.91
C LEU A 70 22.23 -10.02 -9.66
N ASP A 71 22.05 -8.85 -10.29
CA ASP A 71 23.13 -8.13 -10.96
C ASP A 71 24.25 -7.76 -9.94
N TRP A 72 23.86 -7.20 -8.79
CA TRP A 72 24.82 -6.86 -7.72
C TRP A 72 25.54 -8.07 -7.14
N ALA A 73 24.85 -9.19 -7.01
CA ALA A 73 25.48 -10.46 -6.58
C ALA A 73 26.48 -10.99 -7.62
N ALA A 74 26.24 -10.73 -8.91
CA ALA A 74 27.15 -11.05 -10.00
C ALA A 74 28.32 -10.06 -10.14
N GLY A 75 28.33 -8.97 -9.38
CA GLY A 75 29.35 -7.92 -9.43
C GLY A 75 29.02 -6.79 -10.40
N GLU A 76 27.84 -6.76 -10.98
CA GLU A 76 27.37 -5.71 -11.88
C GLU A 76 26.66 -4.62 -11.07
N ASP A 77 27.29 -3.45 -10.92
CA ASP A 77 26.72 -2.31 -10.18
C ASP A 77 25.79 -1.49 -11.09
N VAL A 78 24.63 -2.08 -11.43
CA VAL A 78 23.66 -1.48 -12.32
C VAL A 78 22.25 -1.44 -11.69
N CYS A 79 21.43 -0.49 -12.15
CA CYS A 79 19.99 -0.44 -11.94
C CYS A 79 19.28 -0.66 -13.28
N ARG A 80 18.48 -1.70 -13.39
CA ARG A 80 17.63 -1.92 -14.57
C ARG A 80 16.45 -0.96 -14.53
N GLN A 81 16.25 -0.24 -15.61
CA GLN A 81 15.13 0.67 -15.85
C GLN A 81 14.43 0.26 -17.16
N PRO A 82 13.21 0.73 -17.44
CA PRO A 82 12.54 0.45 -18.71
C PRO A 82 13.37 0.87 -19.95
N ALA A 83 14.26 1.86 -19.80
CA ALA A 83 15.18 2.34 -20.84
C ALA A 83 16.48 1.52 -20.96
N GLY A 84 16.67 0.47 -20.15
CA GLY A 84 17.87 -0.37 -20.11
C GLY A 84 18.61 -0.32 -18.77
N ALA A 85 19.69 -1.09 -18.65
CA ALA A 85 20.53 -1.10 -17.47
C ALA A 85 21.39 0.19 -17.43
N GLN A 86 21.40 0.86 -16.30
CA GLN A 86 22.20 2.06 -16.05
C GLN A 86 23.15 1.81 -14.89
N PRO A 87 24.40 2.28 -14.96
CA PRO A 87 25.33 2.19 -13.85
C PRO A 87 24.74 2.86 -12.59
N LEU A 88 25.04 2.28 -11.42
CA LEU A 88 24.70 2.91 -10.15
C LEU A 88 25.44 4.24 -10.01
N GLN A 89 24.74 5.24 -9.53
CA GLN A 89 25.38 6.50 -9.15
C GLN A 89 26.34 6.26 -7.96
N ALA A 90 27.40 7.05 -7.86
CA ALA A 90 28.40 6.89 -6.78
C ALA A 90 27.77 6.88 -5.39
N GLU A 91 26.71 7.69 -5.17
CA GLU A 91 25.95 7.76 -3.93
C GLU A 91 25.12 6.50 -3.64
N GLN A 92 24.90 5.62 -4.61
CA GLN A 92 24.11 4.40 -4.50
C GLN A 92 24.96 3.12 -4.49
N ALA A 93 26.24 3.19 -4.87
CA ALA A 93 27.13 2.04 -5.01
C ALA A 93 27.29 1.23 -3.71
N TRP A 94 27.17 1.88 -2.55
CA TRP A 94 27.20 1.23 -1.25
C TRP A 94 26.14 0.15 -1.07
N GLN A 95 24.99 0.27 -1.74
CA GLN A 95 23.89 -0.71 -1.63
C GLN A 95 24.30 -2.05 -2.24
N ALA A 96 24.93 -2.02 -3.41
CA ALA A 96 25.41 -3.22 -4.06
C ALA A 96 26.52 -3.89 -3.26
N GLU A 97 27.46 -3.11 -2.71
CA GLU A 97 28.52 -3.61 -1.86
C GLU A 97 27.97 -4.21 -0.55
N LEU A 98 27.01 -3.53 0.09
CA LEU A 98 26.34 -4.06 1.28
C LEU A 98 25.63 -5.38 1.00
N TRP A 99 24.94 -5.51 -0.14
CA TRP A 99 24.30 -6.75 -0.53
C TRP A 99 25.30 -7.89 -0.71
N ARG A 100 26.43 -7.64 -1.39
CA ARG A 100 27.52 -8.64 -1.54
C ARG A 100 28.07 -9.08 -0.19
N ARG A 101 28.30 -8.15 0.75
CA ARG A 101 28.75 -8.47 2.10
C ARG A 101 27.73 -9.30 2.87
N VAL A 102 26.45 -8.96 2.80
CA VAL A 102 25.37 -9.78 3.40
C VAL A 102 25.41 -11.19 2.82
N LEU A 103 25.51 -11.34 1.50
CA LEU A 103 25.62 -12.66 0.87
C LEU A 103 26.90 -13.41 1.28
N ALA A 104 28.01 -12.72 1.51
CA ALA A 104 29.27 -13.34 1.95
C ALA A 104 29.17 -13.94 3.36
N THR A 105 28.30 -13.42 4.22
CA THR A 105 28.06 -13.98 5.57
C THR A 105 27.18 -15.23 5.55
N LEU A 106 26.48 -15.50 4.44
CA LEU A 106 25.58 -16.64 4.31
C LEU A 106 26.32 -17.88 3.83
N THR A 107 25.93 -19.03 4.34
CA THR A 107 26.36 -20.34 3.81
C THR A 107 25.83 -20.54 2.37
N PRO A 108 26.43 -21.44 1.58
CA PRO A 108 25.92 -21.74 0.23
C PRO A 108 24.45 -22.16 0.19
N SER A 109 23.98 -22.91 1.20
CA SER A 109 22.58 -23.32 1.33
C SER A 109 21.65 -22.14 1.62
N GLU A 110 22.07 -21.21 2.47
CA GLU A 110 21.29 -20.00 2.79
C GLU A 110 21.25 -19.05 1.60
N ARG A 111 22.35 -18.88 0.85
CA ARG A 111 22.35 -18.11 -0.41
C ARG A 111 21.36 -18.68 -1.43
N ALA A 112 21.35 -20.00 -1.59
CA ALA A 112 20.40 -20.68 -2.47
C ALA A 112 18.95 -20.58 -1.98
N ALA A 113 18.72 -20.28 -0.71
CA ALA A 113 17.40 -20.07 -0.09
C ALA A 113 16.96 -18.59 -0.08
N THR A 114 17.77 -17.66 -0.59
CA THR A 114 17.35 -16.27 -0.77
C THR A 114 16.17 -16.21 -1.72
N ARG A 115 15.26 -15.26 -1.49
CA ARG A 115 14.04 -15.15 -2.29
C ARG A 115 14.28 -15.05 -3.80
N PRO A 116 15.22 -14.22 -4.31
CA PRO A 116 15.53 -14.17 -5.73
C PRO A 116 16.07 -15.52 -6.29
N ALA A 117 16.99 -16.18 -5.57
CA ALA A 117 17.55 -17.45 -6.02
C ALA A 117 16.53 -18.58 -6.00
N LEU A 118 15.68 -18.62 -4.95
CA LEU A 118 14.58 -19.59 -4.86
C LEU A 118 13.57 -19.38 -5.98
N HIS A 119 13.18 -18.13 -6.24
CA HIS A 119 12.26 -17.78 -7.31
C HIS A 119 12.76 -18.27 -8.68
N GLN A 120 14.01 -17.98 -9.02
CA GLN A 120 14.61 -18.46 -10.27
C GLN A 120 14.63 -19.99 -10.38
N ARG A 121 14.97 -20.69 -9.30
CA ARG A 121 14.96 -22.15 -9.29
C ARG A 121 13.55 -22.72 -9.51
N VAL A 122 12.54 -22.14 -8.85
CA VAL A 122 11.15 -22.56 -9.01
C VAL A 122 10.68 -22.31 -10.43
N LEU A 123 10.95 -21.14 -11.00
CA LEU A 123 10.61 -20.84 -12.39
C LEU A 123 11.29 -21.81 -13.37
N ALA A 124 12.59 -22.07 -13.20
CA ALA A 124 13.33 -23.01 -14.04
C ALA A 124 12.75 -24.42 -13.94
N HIS A 125 12.36 -24.87 -12.75
CA HIS A 125 11.72 -26.17 -12.56
C HIS A 125 10.33 -26.24 -13.23
N LEU A 126 9.47 -25.26 -13.02
CA LEU A 126 8.14 -25.23 -13.64
C LEU A 126 8.20 -25.18 -15.16
N ARG A 127 9.15 -24.40 -15.73
CA ARG A 127 9.35 -24.29 -17.19
C ARG A 127 10.10 -25.48 -17.81
N SER A 128 10.65 -26.38 -17.01
CA SER A 128 11.41 -27.54 -17.53
C SER A 128 10.51 -28.60 -18.18
N GLY A 129 9.18 -28.49 -18.10
CA GLY A 129 8.23 -29.49 -18.57
C GLY A 129 8.16 -30.76 -17.72
N GLN A 130 8.94 -30.82 -16.64
CA GLN A 130 8.88 -31.94 -15.69
C GLN A 130 7.61 -31.80 -14.81
N PRO A 131 6.87 -32.89 -14.57
CA PRO A 131 5.73 -32.83 -13.68
C PRO A 131 6.20 -32.43 -12.27
N PRO A 132 5.45 -31.56 -11.56
CA PRO A 132 5.76 -31.21 -10.18
C PRO A 132 5.81 -32.45 -9.30
N ALA A 133 6.74 -32.50 -8.34
CA ALA A 133 6.90 -33.66 -7.42
C ALA A 133 5.64 -33.90 -6.56
N GLN A 134 4.82 -32.88 -6.37
CA GLN A 134 3.50 -32.98 -5.75
C GLN A 134 2.44 -32.45 -6.71
N PRO A 135 1.24 -33.06 -6.76
CA PRO A 135 0.19 -32.59 -7.64
C PRO A 135 -0.22 -31.15 -7.32
N VAL A 136 -0.19 -30.29 -8.33
CA VAL A 136 -0.68 -28.92 -8.22
C VAL A 136 -2.20 -28.90 -8.32
N ALA A 137 -2.84 -27.92 -7.72
CA ALA A 137 -4.28 -27.73 -7.86
C ALA A 137 -4.65 -27.56 -9.33
N ARG A 138 -5.72 -28.23 -9.78
CA ARG A 138 -6.18 -28.13 -11.19
C ARG A 138 -6.56 -26.72 -11.60
N ARG A 139 -7.01 -25.90 -10.64
CA ARG A 139 -7.40 -24.50 -10.84
C ARG A 139 -6.98 -23.65 -9.65
N VAL A 140 -6.41 -22.50 -9.94
CA VAL A 140 -6.09 -21.46 -8.97
C VAL A 140 -6.83 -20.18 -9.36
N SER A 141 -7.67 -19.66 -8.47
CA SER A 141 -8.37 -18.39 -8.67
C SER A 141 -7.77 -17.34 -7.77
N VAL A 142 -7.30 -16.25 -8.36
CA VAL A 142 -6.75 -15.07 -7.66
C VAL A 142 -7.79 -13.96 -7.75
N PHE A 143 -8.23 -13.47 -6.60
CA PHE A 143 -9.32 -12.49 -6.50
C PHE A 143 -8.94 -11.32 -5.60
N GLY A 144 -9.46 -10.12 -5.92
CA GLY A 144 -9.31 -8.92 -5.09
C GLY A 144 -7.96 -8.21 -5.20
N MET A 145 -7.14 -8.55 -6.18
CA MET A 145 -5.83 -7.92 -6.38
C MET A 145 -5.95 -6.71 -7.31
N SER A 146 -5.61 -5.53 -6.80
CA SER A 146 -5.51 -4.29 -7.59
C SER A 146 -4.11 -4.04 -8.14
N HIS A 147 -3.10 -4.74 -7.63
CA HIS A 147 -1.71 -4.74 -8.08
C HIS A 147 -1.01 -6.00 -7.58
N MET A 148 0.06 -6.38 -8.23
CA MET A 148 0.82 -7.58 -7.90
C MET A 148 2.30 -7.39 -8.28
N PRO A 149 3.26 -7.88 -7.47
CA PRO A 149 4.67 -7.91 -7.87
C PRO A 149 4.89 -8.74 -9.12
N VAL A 150 5.79 -8.30 -9.99
CA VAL A 150 6.14 -9.02 -11.24
C VAL A 150 6.53 -10.47 -10.98
N GLN A 151 7.30 -10.74 -9.93
CA GLN A 151 7.67 -12.11 -9.53
C GLN A 151 6.47 -13.05 -9.34
N LEU A 152 5.40 -12.53 -8.75
CA LEU A 152 4.21 -13.35 -8.53
C LEU A 152 3.49 -13.63 -9.86
N LEU A 153 3.47 -12.66 -10.78
CA LEU A 153 2.95 -12.87 -12.14
C LEU A 153 3.80 -13.88 -12.90
N GLU A 154 5.13 -13.79 -12.83
CA GLU A 154 6.04 -14.77 -13.44
C GLU A 154 5.80 -16.19 -12.90
N LEU A 155 5.58 -16.31 -11.59
CA LEU A 155 5.27 -17.58 -10.95
C LEU A 155 3.90 -18.11 -11.42
N LEU A 156 2.87 -17.28 -11.47
CA LEU A 156 1.55 -17.66 -11.94
C LEU A 156 1.57 -18.04 -13.42
N ALA A 157 2.32 -17.30 -14.25
CA ALA A 157 2.50 -17.61 -15.65
C ALA A 157 3.21 -18.96 -15.85
N ALA A 158 4.29 -19.25 -15.11
CA ALA A 158 4.97 -20.54 -15.14
C ALA A 158 4.08 -21.68 -14.60
N LEU A 159 3.25 -21.40 -13.62
CA LEU A 159 2.30 -22.36 -13.06
C LEU A 159 1.14 -22.65 -14.03
N ALA A 160 0.84 -21.74 -14.94
CA ALA A 160 -0.23 -21.91 -15.93
C ALA A 160 0.01 -23.09 -16.89
N ASP A 161 1.26 -23.55 -17.05
CA ASP A 161 1.60 -24.77 -17.81
C ASP A 161 1.11 -26.05 -17.10
N HIS A 162 0.85 -25.98 -15.79
CA HIS A 162 0.47 -27.11 -14.95
C HIS A 162 -0.93 -27.00 -14.33
N SER A 163 -1.54 -25.80 -14.37
CA SER A 163 -2.77 -25.47 -13.66
C SER A 163 -3.55 -24.41 -14.41
N GLN A 164 -4.87 -24.44 -14.34
CA GLN A 164 -5.69 -23.33 -14.85
C GLN A 164 -5.62 -22.15 -13.89
N ILE A 165 -5.04 -21.03 -14.32
CA ILE A 165 -4.94 -19.79 -13.52
C ILE A 165 -6.03 -18.82 -13.96
N LEU A 166 -6.84 -18.36 -13.02
CA LEU A 166 -7.88 -17.34 -13.24
C LEU A 166 -7.57 -16.13 -12.38
N LEU A 167 -7.38 -14.96 -13.00
CA LEU A 167 -7.20 -13.69 -12.31
C LEU A 167 -8.47 -12.85 -12.44
N ALA A 168 -9.07 -12.48 -11.32
CA ALA A 168 -10.16 -11.51 -11.28
C ALA A 168 -9.57 -10.12 -10.94
N VAL A 169 -9.43 -9.28 -11.96
CA VAL A 169 -8.85 -7.95 -11.86
C VAL A 169 -9.96 -6.90 -11.95
N PRO A 170 -10.00 -5.89 -11.04
CA PRO A 170 -10.95 -4.78 -11.14
C PRO A 170 -10.77 -4.04 -12.46
N ASN A 171 -11.85 -3.94 -13.24
CA ASN A 171 -11.85 -3.23 -14.52
C ASN A 171 -12.93 -2.13 -14.51
N PRO A 172 -12.54 -0.84 -14.56
CA PRO A 172 -13.50 0.27 -14.49
C PRO A 172 -14.16 0.59 -15.83
N CYS A 173 -13.65 0.06 -16.94
CA CYS A 173 -14.13 0.41 -18.27
C CYS A 173 -14.23 -0.81 -19.21
N ARG A 174 -15.03 -0.64 -20.25
CA ARG A 174 -15.35 -1.66 -21.26
C ARG A 174 -14.16 -1.92 -22.21
N TYR A 175 -13.35 -0.91 -22.42
CA TYR A 175 -12.24 -0.95 -23.39
C TYR A 175 -10.90 -1.17 -22.68
N HIS A 176 -9.92 -1.64 -23.42
CA HIS A 176 -8.55 -1.68 -22.92
C HIS A 176 -8.04 -0.27 -22.57
N TRP A 177 -7.54 -0.10 -21.37
CA TRP A 177 -7.14 1.21 -20.85
C TRP A 177 -5.68 1.29 -20.36
N GLY A 178 -4.91 0.25 -20.63
CA GLY A 178 -3.48 0.23 -20.30
C GLY A 178 -2.69 1.38 -20.90
N GLU A 179 -3.11 1.92 -22.06
CA GLU A 179 -2.39 2.96 -22.79
C GLU A 179 -2.83 4.38 -22.48
N ILE A 180 -3.85 4.60 -21.67
CA ILE A 180 -4.30 5.96 -21.34
C ILE A 180 -3.20 6.76 -20.65
N MET A 181 -3.08 8.03 -21.00
CA MET A 181 -2.09 8.95 -20.43
C MET A 181 -2.75 10.02 -19.56
N ASP A 182 -2.17 10.25 -18.38
CA ASP A 182 -2.48 11.45 -17.60
C ASP A 182 -1.87 12.68 -18.30
N GLY A 183 -2.60 13.79 -18.34
CA GLY A 183 -2.11 15.03 -18.94
C GLY A 183 -0.76 15.51 -18.38
N ARG A 184 -0.47 15.24 -17.11
CA ARG A 184 0.84 15.53 -16.50
C ARG A 184 1.95 14.62 -17.03
N GLU A 185 1.68 13.36 -17.31
CA GLU A 185 2.63 12.44 -17.94
C GLU A 185 2.89 12.83 -19.39
N TRP A 186 1.84 13.20 -20.11
CA TRP A 186 1.94 13.70 -21.47
C TRP A 186 2.82 14.96 -21.52
N LEU A 187 2.58 15.96 -20.67
CA LEU A 187 3.42 17.15 -20.56
C LEU A 187 4.88 16.82 -20.23
N ARG A 188 5.14 15.88 -19.33
CA ARG A 188 6.50 15.43 -19.02
C ARG A 188 7.17 14.76 -20.22
N SER A 189 6.44 13.97 -20.99
CA SER A 189 6.95 13.33 -22.21
C SER A 189 7.30 14.37 -23.28
N GLN A 190 6.44 15.37 -23.45
CA GLN A 190 6.68 16.47 -24.37
C GLN A 190 7.88 17.33 -23.92
N ARG A 191 8.01 17.63 -22.63
CA ARG A 191 9.18 18.35 -22.09
C ARG A 191 10.48 17.58 -22.30
N ARG A 192 10.48 16.25 -22.18
CA ARG A 192 11.66 15.42 -22.48
C ARG A 192 12.01 15.48 -23.97
N ARG A 193 11.03 15.39 -24.86
CA ARG A 193 11.23 15.50 -26.32
C ARG A 193 11.67 16.88 -26.75
N GLN A 194 11.26 17.95 -26.03
CA GLN A 194 11.64 19.34 -26.35
C GLN A 194 13.01 19.75 -25.80
N LYS A 195 13.52 19.08 -24.75
CA LYS A 195 14.89 19.28 -24.27
C LYS A 195 15.94 19.02 -25.38
N ASP A 196 15.59 18.19 -26.35
CA ASP A 196 16.44 17.87 -27.49
C ASP A 196 16.26 18.83 -28.70
N LYS A 197 15.33 19.80 -28.61
CA LYS A 197 15.01 20.75 -29.65
C LYS A 197 14.76 22.10 -29.01
N ASP A 198 15.62 23.04 -29.12
CA ASP A 198 15.57 24.43 -28.58
C ASP A 198 14.28 25.23 -28.92
N GLN A 199 13.12 24.64 -28.87
CA GLN A 199 11.83 25.29 -29.11
C GLN A 199 11.10 25.59 -27.79
N PRO A 200 10.54 26.80 -27.62
CA PRO A 200 9.74 27.13 -26.44
C PRO A 200 8.52 26.23 -26.33
N LEU A 201 8.21 25.79 -25.11
CA LEU A 201 6.98 25.06 -24.81
C LEU A 201 5.80 25.94 -25.26
N ALA A 202 5.04 25.47 -26.24
CA ALA A 202 3.74 26.04 -26.53
C ALA A 202 2.87 25.97 -25.25
N ASP A 203 2.13 27.00 -24.94
CA ASP A 203 1.17 27.05 -23.86
C ASP A 203 0.11 25.94 -24.08
N VAL A 204 0.33 24.79 -23.44
CA VAL A 204 -0.58 23.66 -23.56
C VAL A 204 -1.75 23.93 -22.61
N GLY A 205 -2.85 24.37 -23.19
CA GLY A 205 -4.08 24.65 -22.43
C GLY A 205 -4.59 23.40 -21.69
N LEU A 206 -5.22 23.61 -20.54
CA LEU A 206 -5.87 22.54 -19.74
C LEU A 206 -6.75 21.61 -20.58
N ALA A 207 -7.42 22.14 -21.60
CA ALA A 207 -8.23 21.37 -22.52
C ALA A 207 -7.46 20.30 -23.29
N GLN A 208 -6.21 20.57 -23.68
CA GLN A 208 -5.35 19.59 -24.39
C GLN A 208 -4.84 18.49 -23.47
N MET A 209 -4.78 18.73 -22.13
CA MET A 209 -4.41 17.72 -21.15
C MET A 209 -5.48 16.64 -20.97
N HIS A 210 -6.70 16.91 -21.38
CA HIS A 210 -7.86 16.03 -21.17
C HIS A 210 -8.34 15.32 -22.45
N LEU A 211 -7.59 15.50 -23.56
CA LEU A 211 -7.97 14.97 -24.87
C LEU A 211 -7.89 13.43 -24.98
N HIS A 212 -7.18 12.76 -24.07
CA HIS A 212 -6.82 11.36 -24.30
C HIS A 212 -7.45 10.36 -23.33
N ALA A 213 -8.09 10.81 -22.23
CA ALA A 213 -8.77 9.93 -21.29
C ALA A 213 -9.65 10.70 -20.30
N PRO A 214 -10.63 10.03 -19.64
CA PRO A 214 -11.34 10.60 -18.50
C PRO A 214 -10.33 10.99 -17.42
N THR A 215 -10.35 12.23 -16.96
CA THR A 215 -9.35 12.83 -16.06
C THR A 215 -9.18 12.07 -14.76
N LEU A 216 -10.32 11.64 -14.16
CA LEU A 216 -10.32 10.88 -12.91
C LEU A 216 -9.66 9.52 -13.08
N LEU A 217 -9.97 8.79 -14.16
CA LEU A 217 -9.36 7.49 -14.43
C LEU A 217 -7.86 7.63 -14.71
N ALA A 218 -7.46 8.60 -15.54
CA ALA A 218 -6.07 8.84 -15.86
C ALA A 218 -5.23 9.27 -14.64
N GLY A 219 -5.80 10.09 -13.75
CA GLY A 219 -5.11 10.59 -12.56
C GLY A 219 -5.06 9.58 -11.41
N TRP A 220 -6.20 9.02 -11.04
CA TRP A 220 -6.36 8.14 -9.88
C TRP A 220 -6.17 6.66 -10.24
N GLY A 221 -6.49 6.26 -11.48
CA GLY A 221 -6.36 4.89 -11.95
C GLY A 221 -4.94 4.46 -12.34
N ARG A 222 -3.92 5.29 -12.12
CA ARG A 222 -2.54 5.04 -12.57
C ARG A 222 -2.00 3.67 -12.15
N GLN A 223 -2.18 3.30 -10.88
CA GLN A 223 -1.72 2.01 -10.37
C GLN A 223 -2.40 0.84 -11.08
N GLY A 224 -3.73 0.90 -11.26
CA GLY A 224 -4.49 -0.12 -11.99
C GLY A 224 -4.10 -0.19 -13.46
N ARG A 225 -3.90 0.98 -14.11
CA ARG A 225 -3.40 1.06 -15.48
C ARG A 225 -2.04 0.39 -15.66
N ASP A 226 -1.10 0.70 -14.76
CA ASP A 226 0.24 0.12 -14.81
C ASP A 226 0.20 -1.39 -14.54
N PHE A 227 -0.74 -1.84 -13.72
CA PHE A 227 -1.01 -3.27 -13.50
C PHE A 227 -1.58 -3.94 -14.76
N VAL A 228 -2.54 -3.33 -15.46
CA VAL A 228 -3.07 -3.84 -16.74
C VAL A 228 -1.95 -3.97 -17.77
N ARG A 229 -1.10 -2.94 -17.93
CA ARG A 229 0.08 -3.01 -18.80
C ARG A 229 1.03 -4.16 -18.47
N MET A 230 1.18 -4.42 -17.17
CA MET A 230 2.03 -5.51 -16.71
C MET A 230 1.43 -6.87 -17.04
N LEU A 231 0.11 -7.02 -16.95
CA LEU A 231 -0.61 -8.24 -17.33
C LEU A 231 -0.49 -8.51 -18.83
N ASP A 232 -0.57 -7.49 -19.68
CA ASP A 232 -0.44 -7.60 -21.13
C ASP A 232 0.90 -8.24 -21.58
N ALA A 233 1.95 -8.10 -20.74
CA ALA A 233 3.25 -8.72 -21.00
C ALA A 233 3.28 -10.24 -20.72
N PHE A 234 2.31 -10.76 -19.99
CA PHE A 234 2.28 -12.17 -19.57
C PHE A 234 1.23 -13.02 -20.29
N ASP A 235 0.16 -12.42 -20.79
CA ASP A 235 -0.92 -13.15 -21.42
C ASP A 235 -1.61 -12.32 -22.53
N ASP A 236 -1.93 -13.02 -23.62
CA ASP A 236 -2.92 -12.58 -24.59
C ASP A 236 -4.30 -13.09 -24.09
N ALA A 237 -5.06 -12.21 -23.47
CA ALA A 237 -6.35 -12.53 -22.88
C ALA A 237 -7.34 -13.13 -23.90
N GLN A 238 -7.27 -12.68 -25.16
CA GLN A 238 -8.14 -13.20 -26.21
C GLN A 238 -7.76 -14.65 -26.57
N ALA A 239 -6.48 -14.92 -26.80
CA ALA A 239 -6.00 -16.27 -27.08
C ALA A 239 -6.22 -17.22 -25.89
N ALA A 240 -6.13 -16.73 -24.65
CA ALA A 240 -6.45 -17.50 -23.47
C ALA A 240 -7.94 -17.87 -23.37
N CYS A 241 -8.83 -16.92 -23.62
CA CYS A 241 -10.28 -17.16 -23.66
C CYS A 241 -10.66 -18.20 -24.74
N GLU A 242 -10.06 -18.11 -25.94
CA GLU A 242 -10.25 -19.05 -27.02
C GLU A 242 -9.78 -20.48 -26.65
N ARG A 243 -8.58 -20.59 -26.08
CA ARG A 243 -8.04 -21.89 -25.60
C ARG A 243 -8.89 -22.52 -24.51
N MET A 244 -9.44 -21.73 -23.61
CA MET A 244 -10.26 -22.21 -22.49
C MET A 244 -11.74 -22.33 -22.84
N GLN A 245 -12.15 -21.92 -24.04
CA GLN A 245 -13.55 -21.88 -24.50
C GLN A 245 -14.44 -21.09 -23.52
N LEU A 246 -13.90 -20.01 -22.94
CA LEU A 246 -14.65 -19.15 -22.03
C LEU A 246 -15.45 -18.12 -22.83
N PRO A 247 -16.75 -17.95 -22.54
CA PRO A 247 -17.53 -16.90 -23.18
C PRO A 247 -17.06 -15.53 -22.70
N THR A 248 -17.02 -14.57 -23.62
CA THR A 248 -16.87 -13.16 -23.24
C THR A 248 -18.21 -12.68 -22.69
N LEU A 249 -18.23 -12.28 -21.42
CA LEU A 249 -19.40 -11.74 -20.73
C LEU A 249 -19.18 -10.24 -20.49
N ASP A 250 -20.05 -9.43 -21.05
CA ASP A 250 -20.09 -7.97 -20.79
C ASP A 250 -21.28 -7.67 -19.86
N PHE A 251 -20.96 -7.23 -18.64
CA PHE A 251 -21.95 -6.83 -17.63
C PHE A 251 -22.06 -5.32 -17.45
N PHE A 252 -21.43 -4.53 -18.31
CA PHE A 252 -21.55 -3.08 -18.25
C PHE A 252 -22.94 -2.65 -18.68
N ASP A 253 -23.52 -1.68 -17.93
CA ASP A 253 -24.80 -1.05 -18.28
C ASP A 253 -24.65 -0.18 -19.55
N ASP A 254 -25.54 -0.35 -20.52
CA ASP A 254 -25.55 0.39 -21.78
C ASP A 254 -26.34 1.70 -21.73
N ALA A 255 -26.86 2.09 -20.57
CA ALA A 255 -27.66 3.29 -20.43
C ALA A 255 -26.91 4.56 -20.92
N PRO A 256 -27.48 5.32 -21.87
CA PRO A 256 -26.84 6.52 -22.40
C PRO A 256 -26.85 7.68 -21.39
N ILE A 257 -25.94 8.65 -21.56
CA ILE A 257 -25.98 9.91 -20.83
C ILE A 257 -27.00 10.81 -21.52
N THR A 258 -28.04 11.21 -20.78
CA THR A 258 -29.09 12.13 -21.23
C THR A 258 -29.21 13.31 -20.29
N SER A 259 -29.98 14.33 -20.70
CA SER A 259 -30.37 15.45 -19.81
C SER A 259 -31.05 14.89 -18.56
N GLY A 260 -30.68 15.38 -17.37
CA GLY A 260 -31.17 14.88 -16.09
C GLY A 260 -30.45 13.61 -15.57
N THR A 261 -29.44 13.09 -16.27
CA THR A 261 -28.57 12.03 -15.70
C THR A 261 -27.74 12.61 -14.55
N PRO A 262 -27.76 11.99 -13.33
CA PRO A 262 -27.01 12.47 -12.17
C PRO A 262 -25.49 12.54 -12.44
N MET A 263 -24.79 13.43 -11.74
CA MET A 263 -23.34 13.65 -11.92
C MET A 263 -22.53 12.35 -11.79
N LEU A 264 -22.78 11.55 -10.74
CA LEU A 264 -22.08 10.29 -10.53
C LEU A 264 -22.26 9.34 -11.71
N ALA A 265 -23.49 9.20 -12.21
CA ALA A 265 -23.77 8.34 -13.36
C ALA A 265 -23.10 8.85 -14.64
N GLN A 266 -23.02 10.16 -14.86
CA GLN A 266 -22.27 10.74 -15.99
C GLN A 266 -20.77 10.42 -15.86
N LEU A 267 -20.18 10.56 -14.68
CA LEU A 267 -18.78 10.26 -14.42
C LEU A 267 -18.48 8.77 -14.64
N GLN A 268 -19.31 7.88 -14.09
CA GLN A 268 -19.15 6.43 -14.24
C GLN A 268 -19.25 5.99 -15.70
N ARG A 269 -20.21 6.50 -16.45
CA ARG A 269 -20.38 6.19 -17.87
C ARG A 269 -19.23 6.72 -18.72
N ARG A 270 -18.72 7.92 -18.43
CA ARG A 270 -17.53 8.44 -19.11
C ARG A 270 -16.29 7.59 -18.85
N ILE A 271 -16.11 7.11 -17.62
CA ILE A 271 -15.01 6.18 -17.28
C ILE A 271 -15.23 4.85 -18.01
N ARG A 272 -16.43 4.28 -17.97
CA ARG A 272 -16.79 3.05 -18.65
C ARG A 272 -16.46 3.08 -20.15
N ASP A 273 -16.79 4.18 -20.81
CA ASP A 273 -16.70 4.33 -22.26
C ASP A 273 -15.42 5.05 -22.69
N LEU A 274 -14.49 5.34 -21.76
CA LEU A 274 -13.25 6.10 -21.98
C LEU A 274 -13.45 7.48 -22.65
N VAL A 275 -14.59 8.13 -22.40
CA VAL A 275 -14.93 9.42 -23.01
C VAL A 275 -14.21 10.56 -22.30
N PRO A 276 -13.30 11.28 -22.97
CA PRO A 276 -12.60 12.42 -22.38
C PRO A 276 -13.54 13.60 -22.11
N SER A 277 -13.11 14.50 -21.23
CA SER A 277 -13.84 15.74 -20.91
C SER A 277 -13.39 16.83 -21.89
N THR A 278 -14.02 16.90 -23.06
CA THR A 278 -13.69 17.87 -24.13
C THR A 278 -14.92 18.65 -24.57
N ALA A 279 -14.71 19.68 -25.39
CA ALA A 279 -15.81 20.45 -25.98
C ALA A 279 -16.70 19.58 -26.89
N GLU A 280 -16.18 18.51 -27.49
CA GLU A 280 -16.91 17.56 -28.32
C GLU A 280 -17.83 16.66 -27.49
N HIS A 281 -17.50 16.47 -26.21
CA HIS A 281 -18.26 15.66 -25.27
C HIS A 281 -18.64 16.48 -24.02
N PRO A 282 -19.52 17.49 -24.14
CA PRO A 282 -19.89 18.33 -23.02
C PRO A 282 -20.65 17.53 -21.94
N ALA A 283 -20.59 18.00 -20.70
CA ALA A 283 -21.43 17.46 -19.63
C ALA A 283 -22.92 17.76 -19.94
N GLN A 284 -23.79 16.81 -19.63
CA GLN A 284 -25.20 17.00 -19.74
C GLN A 284 -25.78 17.76 -18.52
N PRO A 285 -26.88 18.52 -18.67
CA PRO A 285 -27.52 19.16 -17.54
C PRO A 285 -27.88 18.17 -16.44
N LEU A 286 -27.61 18.57 -15.21
CA LEU A 286 -27.86 17.75 -14.01
C LEU A 286 -29.36 17.90 -13.59
N PRO A 287 -29.90 16.91 -12.90
CA PRO A 287 -31.20 17.07 -12.24
C PRO A 287 -31.08 18.07 -11.07
N GLU A 288 -32.15 18.74 -10.74
CA GLU A 288 -32.23 19.60 -9.54
C GLU A 288 -33.25 19.03 -8.55
N PRO A 289 -32.83 18.70 -7.32
CA PRO A 289 -31.46 18.67 -6.81
C PRO A 289 -30.69 17.41 -7.25
N ASP A 290 -29.35 17.54 -7.44
CA ASP A 290 -28.44 16.39 -7.61
C ASP A 290 -27.66 16.13 -6.34
N GLY A 291 -28.00 15.06 -5.63
CA GLY A 291 -27.29 14.60 -4.43
C GLY A 291 -26.35 13.41 -4.68
N SER A 292 -26.05 13.07 -5.94
CA SER A 292 -25.27 11.89 -6.30
C SER A 292 -23.78 12.00 -5.94
N VAL A 293 -23.24 13.23 -5.86
CA VAL A 293 -21.88 13.53 -5.40
C VAL A 293 -21.93 14.73 -4.47
N LEU A 294 -21.50 14.54 -3.23
CA LEU A 294 -21.51 15.59 -2.21
C LEU A 294 -20.11 15.83 -1.67
N PHE A 295 -19.73 17.10 -1.55
CA PHE A 295 -18.49 17.52 -0.90
C PHE A 295 -18.83 18.15 0.44
N ARG A 296 -18.17 17.68 1.50
CA ARG A 296 -18.27 18.25 2.85
C ARG A 296 -16.89 18.71 3.29
N VAL A 297 -16.82 19.91 3.83
CA VAL A 297 -15.59 20.48 4.36
C VAL A 297 -15.76 20.65 5.87
N ALA A 298 -14.86 20.05 6.62
CA ALA A 298 -14.84 20.12 8.07
C ALA A 298 -13.48 20.63 8.57
N HIS A 299 -13.45 21.27 9.74
CA HIS A 299 -12.23 21.84 10.32
C HIS A 299 -11.39 20.83 11.10
N SER A 300 -11.91 19.65 11.36
CA SER A 300 -11.19 18.59 12.09
C SER A 300 -11.69 17.20 11.69
N PRO A 301 -10.86 16.16 11.88
CA PRO A 301 -11.27 14.77 11.63
C PRO A 301 -12.50 14.34 12.43
N VAL A 302 -12.61 14.76 13.69
CA VAL A 302 -13.77 14.45 14.52
C VAL A 302 -15.04 15.10 13.94
N ARG A 303 -14.96 16.38 13.53
CA ARG A 303 -16.09 17.08 12.94
C ARG A 303 -16.49 16.48 11.58
N GLU A 304 -15.53 16.02 10.81
CA GLU A 304 -15.80 15.31 9.54
C GLU A 304 -16.62 14.04 9.78
N LEU A 305 -16.25 13.25 10.81
CA LEU A 305 -16.95 12.04 11.19
C LEU A 305 -18.32 12.31 11.81
N GLU A 306 -18.48 13.37 12.60
CA GLU A 306 -19.78 13.80 13.12
C GLU A 306 -20.74 14.17 11.98
N VAL A 307 -20.27 14.94 10.99
CA VAL A 307 -21.08 15.30 9.80
C VAL A 307 -21.45 14.05 9.01
N LEU A 308 -20.52 13.09 8.87
CA LEU A 308 -20.81 11.81 8.22
C LEU A 308 -21.85 11.02 9.01
N HIS A 309 -21.72 10.92 10.34
CA HIS A 309 -22.65 10.21 11.18
C HIS A 309 -24.08 10.76 11.07
N ASP A 310 -24.23 12.08 11.17
CA ASP A 310 -25.53 12.76 11.02
C ASP A 310 -26.13 12.52 9.63
N GLN A 311 -25.31 12.59 8.56
CA GLN A 311 -25.75 12.33 7.20
C GLN A 311 -26.20 10.88 7.00
N LEU A 312 -25.53 9.92 7.62
CA LEU A 312 -25.92 8.50 7.56
C LEU A 312 -27.24 8.25 8.29
N LEU A 313 -27.44 8.87 9.45
CA LEU A 313 -28.72 8.78 10.17
C LEU A 313 -29.88 9.33 9.33
N ASP A 314 -29.68 10.47 8.65
CA ASP A 314 -30.64 11.04 7.74
C ASP A 314 -30.95 10.09 6.57
N TRP A 315 -29.94 9.52 5.95
CA TRP A 315 -30.11 8.58 4.83
C TRP A 315 -30.77 7.25 5.25
N PHE A 316 -30.53 6.76 6.46
CA PHE A 316 -31.23 5.57 6.96
C PHE A 316 -32.68 5.85 7.30
N ALA A 317 -33.00 7.08 7.75
CA ALA A 317 -34.38 7.51 8.00
C ALA A 317 -35.13 7.86 6.72
N GLN A 318 -34.46 8.54 5.78
CA GLN A 318 -35.01 9.01 4.52
C GLN A 318 -34.05 8.65 3.37
N PRO A 319 -34.08 7.40 2.89
CA PRO A 319 -33.10 6.92 1.92
C PRO A 319 -33.24 7.68 0.58
N PRO A 320 -32.11 8.16 0.04
CA PRO A 320 -32.07 8.80 -1.26
C PRO A 320 -32.56 7.85 -2.34
N GLY A 321 -33.53 8.32 -3.18
CA GLY A 321 -34.15 7.49 -4.22
C GLY A 321 -35.20 6.47 -3.70
N GLY A 322 -35.58 6.54 -2.42
CA GLY A 322 -36.66 5.72 -1.83
C GLY A 322 -36.31 4.23 -1.61
N LYS A 323 -35.09 3.81 -1.90
CA LYS A 323 -34.63 2.44 -1.64
C LYS A 323 -34.03 2.33 -0.23
N ALA A 324 -34.56 1.42 0.59
CA ALA A 324 -34.04 1.20 1.94
C ALA A 324 -32.53 0.97 1.94
N LEU A 325 -31.82 1.73 2.73
CA LEU A 325 -30.37 1.67 2.91
C LEU A 325 -30.07 1.04 4.29
N SER A 326 -29.07 0.18 4.34
CA SER A 326 -28.61 -0.43 5.60
C SER A 326 -27.12 -0.12 5.82
N PRO A 327 -26.62 -0.16 7.05
CA PRO A 327 -25.21 0.12 7.34
C PRO A 327 -24.20 -0.69 6.51
N ARG A 328 -24.52 -1.93 6.16
CA ARG A 328 -23.68 -2.80 5.31
C ARG A 328 -23.57 -2.34 3.86
N ASP A 329 -24.44 -1.45 3.41
CA ASP A 329 -24.44 -0.92 2.05
C ASP A 329 -23.53 0.31 1.93
N VAL A 330 -22.93 0.75 3.06
CA VAL A 330 -22.06 1.92 3.15
C VAL A 330 -20.63 1.50 3.40
N VAL A 331 -19.72 2.01 2.60
CA VAL A 331 -18.26 1.85 2.78
C VAL A 331 -17.64 3.22 2.98
N VAL A 332 -16.87 3.38 4.06
CA VAL A 332 -16.07 4.57 4.35
C VAL A 332 -14.61 4.25 4.12
N MET A 333 -13.96 4.96 3.22
CA MET A 333 -12.55 4.78 2.92
C MET A 333 -11.75 5.96 3.47
N VAL A 334 -10.64 5.66 4.15
CA VAL A 334 -9.73 6.66 4.70
C VAL A 334 -8.29 6.36 4.27
N PRO A 335 -7.46 7.37 4.01
CA PRO A 335 -6.08 7.17 3.57
C PRO A 335 -5.19 6.52 4.63
N ASP A 336 -5.44 6.81 5.92
CA ASP A 336 -4.66 6.34 7.06
C ASP A 336 -5.62 5.94 8.18
N ILE A 337 -5.90 4.63 8.23
CA ILE A 337 -6.88 4.10 9.19
C ILE A 337 -6.37 4.11 10.63
N GLU A 338 -5.06 3.90 10.85
CA GLU A 338 -4.50 3.90 12.20
C GLU A 338 -4.62 5.29 12.85
N ARG A 339 -4.44 6.34 12.06
CA ARG A 339 -4.59 7.71 12.53
C ARG A 339 -6.05 8.11 12.75
N MET A 340 -6.98 7.57 11.94
CA MET A 340 -8.40 7.92 12.01
C MET A 340 -9.20 7.05 12.99
N ALA A 341 -8.75 5.84 13.30
CA ALA A 341 -9.47 4.90 14.15
C ALA A 341 -9.90 5.48 15.51
N PRO A 342 -9.06 6.21 16.26
CA PRO A 342 -9.49 6.80 17.54
C PRO A 342 -10.64 7.80 17.39
N ALA A 343 -10.66 8.58 16.30
CA ALA A 343 -11.74 9.52 16.03
C ALA A 343 -13.03 8.79 15.59
N ILE A 344 -12.89 7.71 14.82
CA ILE A 344 -14.03 6.86 14.42
C ILE A 344 -14.67 6.24 15.67
N GLU A 345 -13.86 5.67 16.57
CA GLU A 345 -14.36 5.08 17.82
C GLU A 345 -15.01 6.14 18.72
N ALA A 346 -14.46 7.35 18.81
CA ALA A 346 -15.02 8.43 19.59
C ALA A 346 -16.40 8.89 19.08
N VAL A 347 -16.63 8.92 17.76
CA VAL A 347 -17.88 9.40 17.18
C VAL A 347 -18.91 8.28 17.04
N PHE A 348 -18.54 7.18 16.40
CA PHE A 348 -19.46 6.06 16.15
C PHE A 348 -19.65 5.15 17.37
N GLY A 349 -18.67 5.07 18.26
CA GLY A 349 -18.72 4.28 19.48
C GLY A 349 -19.43 4.95 20.65
N GLN A 350 -19.76 6.24 20.57
CA GLN A 350 -20.38 6.97 21.70
C GLN A 350 -21.81 6.51 22.04
N TYR A 351 -22.51 5.89 21.09
CA TYR A 351 -23.90 5.48 21.29
C TYR A 351 -23.99 3.97 21.58
N PRO A 352 -24.59 3.56 22.71
CA PRO A 352 -24.74 2.15 23.03
C PRO A 352 -25.70 1.45 22.08
N ARG A 353 -25.58 0.13 21.99
CA ARG A 353 -26.53 -0.69 21.22
C ARG A 353 -27.93 -0.52 21.78
N GLY A 354 -28.88 -0.13 20.92
CA GLY A 354 -30.26 0.16 21.29
C GLY A 354 -30.59 1.66 21.32
N ASP A 355 -29.62 2.55 21.30
CA ASP A 355 -29.86 3.98 21.01
C ASP A 355 -30.24 4.15 19.52
N ALA A 356 -31.21 5.02 19.24
CA ALA A 356 -31.65 5.29 17.87
C ALA A 356 -30.53 5.87 16.97
N ARG A 357 -29.49 6.42 17.57
CA ARG A 357 -28.31 6.98 16.87
C ARG A 357 -27.18 5.96 16.70
N HIS A 358 -27.33 4.75 17.21
CA HIS A 358 -26.31 3.73 17.08
C HIS A 358 -26.23 3.21 15.64
N ILE A 359 -25.10 3.45 14.97
CA ILE A 359 -24.78 2.88 13.65
C ILE A 359 -23.74 1.78 13.88
N PRO A 360 -24.04 0.50 13.58
CA PRO A 360 -23.04 -0.56 13.65
C PRO A 360 -21.96 -0.35 12.61
N TYR A 361 -20.71 -0.47 13.00
CA TYR A 361 -19.55 -0.31 12.15
C TYR A 361 -18.47 -1.37 12.44
N ALA A 362 -17.57 -1.57 11.49
CA ALA A 362 -16.37 -2.37 11.64
C ALA A 362 -15.18 -1.64 11.00
N ILE A 363 -14.06 -1.60 11.67
CA ILE A 363 -12.82 -1.02 11.15
C ILE A 363 -11.93 -2.17 10.67
N ALA A 364 -11.60 -2.18 9.38
CA ALA A 364 -10.66 -3.12 8.78
C ALA A 364 -9.23 -2.54 8.78
N ASP A 365 -8.26 -3.42 8.53
CA ASP A 365 -6.84 -3.07 8.31
C ASP A 365 -6.12 -2.43 9.51
N LEU A 366 -6.69 -2.49 10.71
CA LEU A 366 -5.97 -2.12 11.93
C LEU A 366 -4.91 -3.16 12.27
N GLY A 367 -3.68 -2.72 12.48
CA GLY A 367 -2.60 -3.57 12.98
C GLY A 367 -2.93 -4.19 14.35
N ALA A 368 -2.42 -5.39 14.63
CA ALA A 368 -2.62 -6.05 15.91
C ALA A 368 -2.13 -5.20 17.12
N GLN A 369 -1.20 -4.29 16.87
CA GLN A 369 -0.73 -3.32 17.87
C GLN A 369 -1.82 -2.34 18.28
N ALA A 370 -2.60 -1.82 17.33
CA ALA A 370 -3.66 -0.85 17.60
C ALA A 370 -4.87 -1.47 18.32
N THR A 371 -5.04 -2.81 18.24
CA THR A 371 -6.22 -3.50 18.76
C THR A 371 -5.99 -4.24 20.09
N SER A 372 -4.72 -4.45 20.48
CA SER A 372 -4.39 -5.25 21.65
C SER A 372 -3.68 -4.44 22.75
N PRO A 373 -4.38 -4.05 23.83
CA PRO A 373 -3.75 -3.38 24.98
C PRO A 373 -2.60 -4.17 25.58
N LEU A 374 -2.62 -5.50 25.51
CA LEU A 374 -1.54 -6.35 25.99
C LEU A 374 -0.25 -6.18 25.17
N ILE A 375 -0.37 -6.05 23.85
CA ILE A 375 0.80 -5.80 22.97
C ILE A 375 1.41 -4.44 23.29
N HIS A 376 0.59 -3.41 23.49
CA HIS A 376 1.04 -2.09 23.94
C HIS A 376 1.79 -2.17 25.27
N ALA A 377 1.23 -2.88 26.23
CA ALA A 377 1.86 -3.05 27.54
C ALA A 377 3.22 -3.75 27.43
N VAL A 378 3.32 -4.82 26.62
CA VAL A 378 4.59 -5.52 26.41
C VAL A 378 5.62 -4.62 25.72
N GLN A 379 5.22 -3.86 24.71
CA GLN A 379 6.11 -2.91 24.02
C GLN A 379 6.61 -1.81 24.95
N TRP A 380 5.71 -1.25 25.77
CA TRP A 380 6.07 -0.25 26.76
C TRP A 380 7.04 -0.81 27.81
N LEU A 381 6.81 -2.03 28.32
CA LEU A 381 7.73 -2.70 29.23
C LEU A 381 9.11 -2.95 28.62
N LEU A 382 9.18 -3.26 27.31
CA LEU A 382 10.46 -3.43 26.59
C LEU A 382 11.18 -2.09 26.38
N ALA A 383 10.44 -1.00 26.24
CA ALA A 383 11.00 0.35 26.07
C ALA A 383 11.37 1.03 27.42
N LEU A 384 10.95 0.45 28.54
CA LEU A 384 11.11 1.02 29.90
C LEU A 384 12.53 1.49 30.23
N PRO A 385 13.62 0.84 29.82
CA PRO A 385 14.98 1.29 30.10
C PRO A 385 15.34 2.64 29.44
N GLN A 386 14.59 3.06 28.41
CA GLN A 386 14.84 4.25 27.60
C GLN A 386 13.81 5.36 27.84
N GLU A 387 12.71 5.03 28.54
CA GLU A 387 11.58 5.93 28.74
C GLU A 387 11.58 6.50 30.16
N ARG A 388 10.98 7.69 30.31
CA ARG A 388 10.64 8.23 31.61
C ARG A 388 9.25 7.73 31.98
N VAL A 389 9.15 7.07 33.12
CA VAL A 389 7.88 6.53 33.61
C VAL A 389 7.04 7.67 34.18
N HIS A 390 5.88 7.92 33.60
CA HIS A 390 4.88 8.84 34.12
C HIS A 390 3.78 8.06 34.86
N MET A 391 3.11 8.71 35.80
CA MET A 391 1.98 8.11 36.51
C MET A 391 0.86 7.67 35.57
N SER A 392 0.60 8.43 34.50
CA SER A 392 -0.35 8.09 33.44
C SER A 392 -0.05 6.73 32.79
N ASP A 393 1.24 6.46 32.56
CA ASP A 393 1.69 5.24 31.88
C ASP A 393 1.47 4.01 32.79
N LEU A 394 1.75 4.17 34.09
CA LEU A 394 1.49 3.11 35.08
C LEU A 394 -0.02 2.82 35.21
N VAL A 395 -0.85 3.86 35.22
CA VAL A 395 -2.30 3.71 35.25
C VAL A 395 -2.79 2.98 34.01
N ALA A 396 -2.37 3.43 32.81
CA ALA A 396 -2.72 2.77 31.54
C ALA A 396 -2.25 1.29 31.50
N LEU A 397 -1.08 0.99 32.06
CA LEU A 397 -0.57 -0.37 32.19
C LEU A 397 -1.46 -1.23 33.07
N LEU A 398 -1.92 -0.70 34.19
CA LEU A 398 -2.79 -1.39 35.17
C LEU A 398 -4.25 -1.48 34.68
N GLU A 399 -4.66 -0.71 33.70
CA GLU A 399 -5.94 -0.86 33.01
C GLU A 399 -6.00 -2.12 32.13
N VAL A 400 -4.83 -2.67 31.75
CA VAL A 400 -4.77 -3.91 30.97
C VAL A 400 -5.20 -5.09 31.85
N PRO A 401 -6.30 -5.82 31.54
CA PRO A 401 -6.88 -6.82 32.46
C PRO A 401 -5.93 -7.95 32.84
N ALA A 402 -5.02 -8.33 31.94
CA ALA A 402 -4.04 -9.38 32.20
C ALA A 402 -3.01 -8.94 33.26
N LEU A 403 -2.57 -7.67 33.20
CA LEU A 403 -1.64 -7.08 34.15
C LEU A 403 -2.32 -6.77 35.50
N ALA A 404 -3.50 -6.16 35.46
CA ALA A 404 -4.30 -5.95 36.67
C ALA A 404 -4.47 -7.24 37.48
N ARG A 405 -4.85 -8.33 36.84
CA ARG A 405 -4.96 -9.65 37.49
C ARG A 405 -3.62 -10.17 38.03
N ARG A 406 -2.53 -9.95 37.30
CA ARG A 406 -1.18 -10.39 37.73
C ARG A 406 -0.73 -9.68 39.00
N PHE A 407 -1.10 -8.39 39.15
CA PHE A 407 -0.77 -7.58 40.33
C PHE A 407 -1.86 -7.55 41.38
N GLY A 408 -2.94 -8.31 41.23
CA GLY A 408 -4.06 -8.37 42.18
C GLY A 408 -4.88 -7.09 42.27
N VAL A 409 -4.84 -6.26 41.18
CA VAL A 409 -5.61 -5.01 41.10
C VAL A 409 -7.01 -5.34 40.58
N HIS A 410 -8.04 -5.12 41.40
CA HIS A 410 -9.44 -5.27 41.02
C HIS A 410 -10.00 -3.94 40.50
N GLU A 411 -11.13 -3.98 39.79
CA GLU A 411 -11.76 -2.80 39.16
C GLU A 411 -11.93 -1.59 40.13
N GLY A 412 -12.25 -1.83 41.40
CA GLY A 412 -12.33 -0.76 42.42
C GLY A 412 -10.99 -0.33 42.99
N GLY A 413 -9.90 -1.05 42.73
CA GLY A 413 -8.57 -0.78 43.30
C GLY A 413 -7.78 0.29 42.52
N LEU A 414 -8.01 0.39 41.24
CA LEU A 414 -7.25 1.31 40.38
C LEU A 414 -7.42 2.80 40.79
N PRO A 415 -8.64 3.33 41.07
CA PRO A 415 -8.80 4.69 41.56
C PRO A 415 -8.12 4.97 42.89
N VAL A 416 -8.05 3.96 43.77
CA VAL A 416 -7.36 4.05 45.07
C VAL A 416 -5.85 4.13 44.88
N LEU A 417 -5.28 3.28 44.01
CA LEU A 417 -3.86 3.31 43.67
C LEU A 417 -3.48 4.63 43.00
N THR A 418 -4.28 5.13 42.05
CA THR A 418 -4.05 6.42 41.39
C THR A 418 -4.01 7.56 42.42
N ARG A 419 -4.93 7.55 43.41
CA ARG A 419 -4.94 8.53 44.48
C ARG A 419 -3.70 8.42 45.37
N TRP A 420 -3.25 7.24 45.71
CA TRP A 420 -2.03 7.03 46.50
C TRP A 420 -0.78 7.46 45.76
N MET A 421 -0.64 7.14 44.47
CA MET A 421 0.47 7.62 43.65
C MET A 421 0.51 9.14 43.54
N ALA A 422 -0.63 9.79 43.30
CA ALA A 422 -0.72 11.23 43.25
C ALA A 422 -0.40 11.89 44.62
N GLY A 423 -0.83 11.23 45.72
CA GLY A 423 -0.56 11.73 47.11
C GLY A 423 0.88 11.55 47.56
N SER A 424 1.61 10.58 46.98
CA SER A 424 3.02 10.31 47.28
C SER A 424 3.99 11.20 46.51
N GLY A 425 3.50 11.99 45.53
CA GLY A 425 4.33 12.86 44.70
C GLY A 425 5.12 12.12 43.60
N ILE A 426 4.66 10.94 43.23
CA ILE A 426 5.20 10.14 42.13
C ILE A 426 4.60 10.60 40.80
#